data_85e086708a674f3193935ca8199149ba
#
_entry.id   85e086708a674f3193935ca8199149ba
#
_cell.length_a   1.000
_cell.length_b   1.000
_cell.length_c   1.000
_cell.angle_alpha   90.00
_cell.angle_beta   90.00
_cell.angle_gamma   90.00
#
_symmetry.space_group_name_H-M   'P 1'
#
loop_
_entity.id
_entity.type
_entity.pdbx_description
1 polymer ?
#
loop_
_entity_poly.entity_id
_entity_poly.type
_entity_poly.pdbx_seq_one_letter_code
_entity_poly.pdbx_strand_id
1 'polypeptide(L)'
;MTDRSIERLAERAETLAGAWGARARASTTLGQERAILRLFGVTGLDRSGRPLAGAAVDRWLTSARDGLGGGIALPFTIAMSEYDLDPQQLALDVASGAIDLALEAELLREPDRRDVAVADSRRMVGAAVERIDADRVARRELVDLLGEAQRPWIGTTLAEPEVDETLDEAAALASAGYDLLRVEVPIGRELADRMESAGVAAPVWRPGDRKSVV
;
A
#
# COMPACT_ATOMS: atom_id res chain seq x y z
N MET A 1 -3.69 -24.93 -42.20
CA MET A 1 -4.50 -24.30 -41.13
C MET A 1 -5.10 -23.05 -41.73
N THR A 2 -6.41 -23.01 -41.92
CA THR A 2 -7.09 -21.92 -42.65
C THR A 2 -7.18 -20.66 -41.77
N ASP A 3 -7.07 -19.48 -42.40
CA ASP A 3 -7.14 -18.14 -41.75
C ASP A 3 -8.32 -18.01 -40.78
N ARG A 4 -9.48 -18.55 -41.12
CA ARG A 4 -10.67 -18.60 -40.23
C ARG A 4 -10.47 -19.39 -38.95
N SER A 5 -9.54 -20.34 -38.89
CA SER A 5 -9.27 -21.10 -37.68
C SER A 5 -8.42 -20.27 -36.67
N ILE A 6 -7.55 -19.42 -37.22
CA ILE A 6 -6.71 -18.51 -36.44
C ILE A 6 -7.58 -17.38 -35.85
N GLU A 7 -8.47 -16.80 -36.65
CA GLU A 7 -9.42 -15.78 -36.20
C GLU A 7 -10.32 -16.27 -35.05
N ARG A 8 -10.89 -17.47 -35.19
CA ARG A 8 -11.69 -18.08 -34.12
C ARG A 8 -10.90 -18.36 -32.84
N LEU A 9 -9.63 -18.72 -32.96
CA LEU A 9 -8.75 -18.90 -31.79
C LEU A 9 -8.43 -17.58 -31.14
N ALA A 10 -8.21 -16.51 -31.91
CA ALA A 10 -7.98 -15.18 -31.39
C ALA A 10 -9.21 -14.63 -30.64
N GLU A 11 -10.40 -14.72 -31.24
CA GLU A 11 -11.66 -14.32 -30.57
C GLU A 11 -11.91 -15.09 -29.27
N ARG A 12 -11.60 -16.40 -29.27
CA ARG A 12 -11.76 -17.22 -28.06
C ARG A 12 -10.73 -16.88 -27.00
N ALA A 13 -9.50 -16.55 -27.41
CA ALA A 13 -8.45 -16.08 -26.51
C ALA A 13 -8.80 -14.72 -25.88
N GLU A 14 -9.32 -13.77 -26.66
CA GLU A 14 -9.82 -12.49 -26.17
C GLU A 14 -10.98 -12.64 -25.19
N THR A 15 -11.95 -13.50 -25.53
CA THR A 15 -13.08 -13.79 -24.63
C THR A 15 -12.63 -14.38 -23.31
N LEU A 16 -11.70 -15.34 -23.35
CA LEU A 16 -11.12 -15.95 -22.15
C LEU A 16 -10.29 -14.94 -21.36
N ALA A 17 -9.45 -14.15 -22.03
CA ALA A 17 -8.65 -13.10 -21.39
C ALA A 17 -9.55 -12.04 -20.73
N GLY A 18 -10.65 -11.67 -21.37
CA GLY A 18 -11.65 -10.77 -20.79
C GLY A 18 -12.31 -11.34 -19.53
N ALA A 19 -12.70 -12.61 -19.56
CA ALA A 19 -13.30 -13.30 -18.41
C ALA A 19 -12.31 -13.46 -17.25
N TRP A 20 -11.06 -13.83 -17.55
CA TRP A 20 -9.99 -13.91 -16.55
C TRP A 20 -9.60 -12.54 -16.02
N GLY A 21 -9.53 -11.51 -16.87
CA GLY A 21 -9.30 -10.13 -16.45
C GLY A 21 -10.41 -9.59 -15.55
N ALA A 22 -11.66 -9.94 -15.78
CA ALA A 22 -12.78 -9.60 -14.89
C ALA A 22 -12.64 -10.29 -13.53
N ARG A 23 -12.29 -11.58 -13.52
CA ARG A 23 -12.02 -12.33 -12.28
C ARG A 23 -10.79 -11.80 -11.52
N ALA A 24 -9.71 -11.52 -12.23
CA ALA A 24 -8.50 -10.95 -11.65
C ALA A 24 -8.75 -9.56 -11.06
N ARG A 25 -9.58 -8.74 -11.73
CA ARG A 25 -10.01 -7.43 -11.18
C ARG A 25 -10.74 -7.58 -9.86
N ALA A 26 -11.65 -8.53 -9.74
CA ALA A 26 -12.33 -8.80 -8.48
C ALA A 26 -11.34 -9.23 -7.37
N SER A 27 -10.31 -10.00 -7.72
CA SER A 27 -9.27 -10.43 -6.77
C SER A 27 -8.22 -9.35 -6.49
N THR A 28 -7.97 -8.42 -7.42
CA THR A 28 -7.00 -7.33 -7.29
C THR A 28 -7.61 -6.07 -6.66
N THR A 29 -8.94 -5.97 -6.55
CA THR A 29 -9.62 -4.85 -5.90
C THR A 29 -9.06 -4.58 -4.51
N LEU A 30 -8.79 -5.61 -3.72
CA LEU A 30 -8.16 -5.47 -2.40
C LEU A 30 -6.81 -4.77 -2.44
N GLY A 31 -5.99 -5.06 -3.43
CA GLY A 31 -4.71 -4.40 -3.63
C GLY A 31 -4.88 -2.92 -3.98
N GLN A 32 -5.86 -2.60 -4.82
CA GLN A 32 -6.20 -1.23 -5.21
C GLN A 32 -6.74 -0.43 -4.02
N GLU A 33 -7.67 -1.02 -3.25
CA GLU A 33 -8.23 -0.37 -2.06
C GLU A 33 -7.15 -0.07 -1.00
N ARG A 34 -6.24 -1.01 -0.77
CA ARG A 34 -5.08 -0.79 0.11
C ARG A 34 -4.14 0.29 -0.43
N ALA A 35 -3.94 0.34 -1.75
CA ALA A 35 -3.11 1.35 -2.38
C ALA A 35 -3.74 2.75 -2.26
N ILE A 36 -5.05 2.87 -2.46
CA ILE A 36 -5.78 4.14 -2.32
C ILE A 36 -5.66 4.70 -0.89
N LEU A 37 -5.86 3.88 0.13
CA LEU A 37 -5.68 4.32 1.52
C LEU A 37 -4.25 4.79 1.80
N ARG A 38 -3.24 4.13 1.23
CA ARG A 38 -1.84 4.60 1.32
C ARG A 38 -1.62 5.93 0.62
N LEU A 39 -2.26 6.16 -0.55
CA LEU A 39 -2.23 7.45 -1.22
C LEU A 39 -2.91 8.54 -0.39
N PHE A 40 -3.94 8.19 0.38
CA PHE A 40 -4.57 9.09 1.35
C PHE A 40 -3.70 9.38 2.57
N GLY A 41 -2.59 8.67 2.77
CA GLY A 41 -1.65 8.87 3.85
C GLY A 41 -1.75 7.85 4.98
N VAL A 42 -2.55 6.80 4.82
CA VAL A 42 -2.63 5.72 5.83
C VAL A 42 -1.36 4.90 5.82
N THR A 43 -0.65 4.90 6.94
CA THR A 43 0.64 4.21 7.13
C THR A 43 0.66 3.39 8.41
N GLY A 44 1.74 2.65 8.63
CA GLY A 44 1.96 1.92 9.88
C GLY A 44 1.11 0.67 10.05
N LEU A 45 0.98 0.25 11.30
CA LEU A 45 0.36 -1.01 11.70
C LEU A 45 -0.86 -0.77 12.61
N ASP A 46 -1.80 -1.71 12.59
CA ASP A 46 -2.89 -1.77 13.57
C ASP A 46 -2.36 -2.32 14.92
N ARG A 47 -3.23 -2.38 15.93
CA ARG A 47 -2.88 -2.91 17.25
C ARG A 47 -2.45 -4.39 17.25
N SER A 48 -2.72 -5.11 16.18
CA SER A 48 -2.34 -6.53 16.01
C SER A 48 -1.07 -6.70 15.17
N GLY A 49 -0.39 -5.60 14.79
CA GLY A 49 0.82 -5.62 13.98
C GLY A 49 0.58 -5.86 12.49
N ARG A 50 -0.66 -5.75 12.00
CA ARG A 50 -0.97 -5.86 10.57
C ARG A 50 -0.89 -4.47 9.91
N PRO A 51 -0.51 -4.38 8.62
CA PRO A 51 -0.56 -3.12 7.90
C PRO A 51 -1.94 -2.45 8.01
N LEU A 52 -2.00 -1.23 8.54
CA LEU A 52 -3.23 -0.54 8.90
C LEU A 52 -4.18 -0.38 7.70
N ALA A 53 -3.67 0.01 6.54
CA ALA A 53 -4.47 0.09 5.31
C ALA A 53 -5.09 -1.27 4.94
N GLY A 54 -4.38 -2.38 5.21
CA GLY A 54 -4.92 -3.73 5.02
C GLY A 54 -6.03 -4.05 6.01
N ALA A 55 -5.81 -3.77 7.29
CA ALA A 55 -6.78 -4.03 8.35
C ALA A 55 -8.09 -3.24 8.15
N ALA A 56 -7.99 -1.96 7.76
CA ALA A 56 -9.15 -1.14 7.45
C ALA A 56 -9.95 -1.66 6.24
N VAL A 57 -9.25 -2.06 5.16
CA VAL A 57 -9.90 -2.67 3.98
C VAL A 57 -10.55 -4.00 4.35
N ASP A 58 -9.87 -4.87 5.08
CA ASP A 58 -10.41 -6.17 5.48
C ASP A 58 -11.68 -5.98 6.35
N ARG A 59 -11.68 -4.99 7.24
CA ARG A 59 -12.85 -4.65 8.06
C ARG A 59 -14.00 -4.14 7.21
N TRP A 60 -13.76 -3.16 6.33
CA TRP A 60 -14.76 -2.64 5.41
C TRP A 60 -15.40 -3.75 4.57
N LEU A 61 -14.62 -4.72 4.06
CA LEU A 61 -15.13 -5.83 3.27
C LEU A 61 -16.11 -6.72 4.04
N THR A 62 -15.96 -6.83 5.36
CA THR A 62 -16.87 -7.65 6.18
C THR A 62 -18.26 -7.05 6.30
N SER A 63 -18.38 -5.72 6.22
CA SER A 63 -19.63 -4.98 6.34
C SER A 63 -20.24 -4.59 4.99
N ALA A 64 -19.43 -4.35 3.96
CA ALA A 64 -19.86 -3.84 2.65
C ALA A 64 -20.34 -4.94 1.69
N ARG A 65 -21.30 -5.79 2.12
CA ARG A 65 -21.75 -6.97 1.37
C ARG A 65 -22.18 -6.69 -0.07
N ASP A 66 -22.81 -5.55 -0.32
CA ASP A 66 -23.39 -5.19 -1.64
C ASP A 66 -22.74 -3.93 -2.25
N GLY A 67 -21.83 -3.26 -1.55
CA GLY A 67 -21.26 -1.96 -1.92
C GLY A 67 -19.86 -1.98 -2.52
N LEU A 68 -19.30 -3.15 -2.79
CA LEU A 68 -17.89 -3.30 -3.24
C LEU A 68 -17.61 -2.64 -4.60
N GLY A 69 -18.64 -2.47 -5.44
CA GLY A 69 -18.49 -1.89 -6.78
C GLY A 69 -18.06 -0.44 -6.82
N GLY A 70 -18.26 0.31 -5.73
CA GLY A 70 -17.88 1.73 -5.61
C GLY A 70 -16.49 1.96 -5.05
N GLY A 71 -15.84 0.94 -4.50
CA GLY A 71 -14.55 1.04 -3.81
C GLY A 71 -14.60 1.73 -2.45
N ILE A 72 -13.48 1.67 -1.71
CA ILE A 72 -13.39 2.25 -0.37
C ILE A 72 -13.17 3.78 -0.38
N ALA A 73 -12.67 4.34 -1.48
CA ALA A 73 -12.22 5.73 -1.53
C ALA A 73 -13.30 6.73 -1.09
N LEU A 74 -14.49 6.67 -1.67
CA LEU A 74 -15.55 7.63 -1.38
C LEU A 74 -16.18 7.43 0.00
N PRO A 75 -16.54 6.21 0.45
CA PRO A 75 -16.98 5.99 1.82
C PRO A 75 -15.95 6.45 2.87
N PHE A 76 -14.66 6.23 2.60
CA PHE A 76 -13.60 6.70 3.48
C PHE A 76 -13.52 8.21 3.53
N THR A 77 -13.56 8.89 2.38
CA THR A 77 -13.47 10.35 2.31
C THR A 77 -14.68 11.03 2.96
N ILE A 78 -15.90 10.50 2.76
CA ILE A 78 -17.08 11.08 3.40
C ILE A 78 -17.03 10.88 4.92
N ALA A 79 -16.59 9.73 5.39
CA ALA A 79 -16.41 9.49 6.83
C ALA A 79 -15.38 10.46 7.45
N MET A 80 -14.29 10.74 6.74
CA MET A 80 -13.32 11.78 7.19
C MET A 80 -14.00 13.11 7.43
N SER A 81 -14.85 13.54 6.49
CA SER A 81 -15.58 14.81 6.60
C SER A 81 -16.64 14.80 7.70
N GLU A 82 -17.39 13.71 7.86
CA GLU A 82 -18.44 13.59 8.88
C GLU A 82 -17.90 13.58 10.30
N TYR A 83 -16.76 12.93 10.51
CA TYR A 83 -16.15 12.77 11.84
C TYR A 83 -15.01 13.76 12.11
N ASP A 84 -14.67 14.62 11.16
CA ASP A 84 -13.54 15.56 11.24
C ASP A 84 -12.22 14.85 11.62
N LEU A 85 -11.96 13.72 10.99
CA LEU A 85 -10.80 12.86 11.25
C LEU A 85 -9.79 12.94 10.12
N ASP A 86 -8.50 12.88 10.48
CA ASP A 86 -7.45 12.64 9.50
C ASP A 86 -7.47 11.17 9.00
N PRO A 87 -6.83 10.87 7.84
CA PRO A 87 -6.85 9.53 7.26
C PRO A 87 -6.30 8.44 8.18
N GLN A 88 -5.30 8.77 8.99
CA GLN A 88 -4.65 7.82 9.88
C GLN A 88 -5.58 7.42 11.03
N GLN A 89 -6.20 8.41 11.67
CA GLN A 89 -7.13 8.16 12.76
C GLN A 89 -8.37 7.43 12.29
N LEU A 90 -8.95 7.86 11.16
CA LEU A 90 -10.09 7.16 10.57
C LEU A 90 -9.76 5.69 10.25
N ALA A 91 -8.58 5.42 9.69
CA ALA A 91 -8.18 4.05 9.40
C ALA A 91 -8.06 3.18 10.65
N LEU A 92 -7.59 3.75 11.78
CA LEU A 92 -7.56 3.06 13.08
C LEU A 92 -8.98 2.76 13.59
N ASP A 93 -9.89 3.72 13.48
CA ASP A 93 -11.26 3.57 13.94
C ASP A 93 -12.05 2.58 13.07
N VAL A 94 -11.82 2.58 11.77
CA VAL A 94 -12.38 1.57 10.87
C VAL A 94 -11.79 0.18 11.17
N ALA A 95 -10.47 0.06 11.30
CA ALA A 95 -9.82 -1.23 11.57
C ALA A 95 -10.28 -1.84 12.91
N SER A 96 -10.53 -1.00 13.93
CA SER A 96 -11.05 -1.42 15.23
C SER A 96 -12.56 -1.76 15.21
N GLY A 97 -13.28 -1.30 14.19
CA GLY A 97 -14.72 -1.42 14.07
C GLY A 97 -15.51 -0.34 14.81
N ALA A 98 -14.85 0.74 15.25
CA ALA A 98 -15.52 1.90 15.84
C ALA A 98 -16.34 2.68 14.80
N ILE A 99 -15.87 2.69 13.55
CA ILE A 99 -16.59 3.30 12.41
C ILE A 99 -16.84 2.22 11.35
N ASP A 100 -18.08 2.18 10.85
CA ASP A 100 -18.47 1.27 9.77
C ASP A 100 -18.70 2.04 8.45
N LEU A 101 -17.74 1.96 7.56
CA LEU A 101 -17.78 2.63 6.25
C LEU A 101 -18.95 2.17 5.36
N ALA A 102 -19.57 1.03 5.61
CA ALA A 102 -20.73 0.61 4.87
C ALA A 102 -21.97 1.47 5.20
N LEU A 103 -22.06 1.94 6.44
CA LEU A 103 -23.10 2.89 6.84
C LEU A 103 -22.85 4.27 6.24
N GLU A 104 -21.61 4.72 6.23
CA GLU A 104 -21.23 6.01 5.65
C GLU A 104 -21.43 6.06 4.13
N ALA A 105 -21.34 4.89 3.47
CA ALA A 105 -21.62 4.80 2.03
C ALA A 105 -23.05 5.19 1.66
N GLU A 106 -24.01 5.11 2.59
CA GLU A 106 -25.39 5.54 2.37
C GLU A 106 -25.47 7.07 2.12
N LEU A 107 -24.60 7.85 2.75
CA LEU A 107 -24.52 9.30 2.57
C LEU A 107 -24.15 9.70 1.13
N LEU A 108 -23.47 8.80 0.40
CA LEU A 108 -23.11 9.02 -1.00
C LEU A 108 -24.30 8.97 -1.97
N ARG A 109 -25.49 8.64 -1.48
CA ARG A 109 -26.75 8.77 -2.24
C ARG A 109 -27.17 10.23 -2.41
N GLU A 110 -26.70 11.11 -1.53
CA GLU A 110 -26.90 12.55 -1.63
C GLU A 110 -25.88 13.11 -2.64
N PRO A 111 -26.34 13.72 -3.77
CA PRO A 111 -25.43 14.17 -4.83
C PRO A 111 -24.37 15.16 -4.34
N ASP A 112 -24.76 16.13 -3.52
CA ASP A 112 -23.85 17.17 -3.01
C ASP A 112 -22.73 16.56 -2.15
N ARG A 113 -23.06 15.60 -1.29
CA ARG A 113 -22.08 14.90 -0.45
C ARG A 113 -21.14 14.05 -1.27
N ARG A 114 -21.68 13.37 -2.28
CA ARG A 114 -20.87 12.59 -3.22
C ARG A 114 -19.90 13.47 -3.98
N ASP A 115 -20.32 14.62 -4.45
CA ASP A 115 -19.46 15.54 -5.20
C ASP A 115 -18.32 16.07 -4.32
N VAL A 116 -18.61 16.40 -3.07
CA VAL A 116 -17.58 16.77 -2.08
C VAL A 116 -16.61 15.62 -1.85
N ALA A 117 -17.10 14.40 -1.61
CA ALA A 117 -16.24 13.23 -1.40
C ALA A 117 -15.34 12.94 -2.62
N VAL A 118 -15.88 13.09 -3.84
CA VAL A 118 -15.09 12.95 -5.07
C VAL A 118 -14.01 14.03 -5.18
N ALA A 119 -14.34 15.29 -4.89
CA ALA A 119 -13.39 16.38 -4.94
C ALA A 119 -12.25 16.19 -3.93
N ASP A 120 -12.56 15.82 -2.68
CA ASP A 120 -11.59 15.58 -1.63
C ASP A 120 -10.71 14.36 -1.92
N SER A 121 -11.30 13.27 -2.38
CA SER A 121 -10.55 12.08 -2.81
C SER A 121 -9.54 12.42 -3.91
N ARG A 122 -9.95 13.19 -4.92
CA ARG A 122 -9.06 13.64 -6.00
C ARG A 122 -7.95 14.54 -5.49
N ARG A 123 -8.27 15.47 -4.57
CA ARG A 123 -7.28 16.35 -3.96
C ARG A 123 -6.21 15.56 -3.19
N MET A 124 -6.61 14.56 -2.41
CA MET A 124 -5.69 13.71 -1.64
C MET A 124 -4.78 12.88 -2.56
N VAL A 125 -5.35 12.26 -3.59
CA VAL A 125 -4.57 11.53 -4.59
C VAL A 125 -3.62 12.47 -5.34
N GLY A 126 -4.08 13.66 -5.75
CA GLY A 126 -3.25 14.67 -6.41
C GLY A 126 -2.04 15.05 -5.56
N ALA A 127 -2.24 15.37 -4.29
CA ALA A 127 -1.16 15.68 -3.37
C ALA A 127 -0.16 14.52 -3.17
N ALA A 128 -0.64 13.26 -3.20
CA ALA A 128 0.23 12.09 -3.13
C ALA A 128 1.05 11.91 -4.41
N VAL A 129 0.45 12.11 -5.57
CA VAL A 129 1.14 12.04 -6.87
C VAL A 129 2.20 13.14 -6.98
N GLU A 130 1.88 14.37 -6.57
CA GLU A 130 2.84 15.47 -6.56
C GLU A 130 4.07 15.15 -5.68
N ARG A 131 3.88 14.55 -4.50
CA ARG A 131 5.01 14.11 -3.66
C ARG A 131 5.85 13.03 -4.34
N ILE A 132 5.21 12.02 -4.95
CA ILE A 132 5.92 10.97 -5.68
C ILE A 132 6.73 11.55 -6.84
N ASP A 133 6.17 12.50 -7.58
CA ASP A 133 6.87 13.14 -8.69
C ASP A 133 8.02 14.02 -8.20
N ALA A 134 7.86 14.74 -7.08
CA ALA A 134 8.94 15.50 -6.45
C ALA A 134 10.10 14.57 -6.02
N ASP A 135 9.79 13.44 -5.38
CA ASP A 135 10.80 12.44 -4.99
C ASP A 135 11.53 11.86 -6.22
N ARG A 136 10.80 11.64 -7.31
CA ARG A 136 11.40 11.15 -8.58
C ARG A 136 12.32 12.19 -9.21
N VAL A 137 11.97 13.48 -9.14
CA VAL A 137 12.84 14.57 -9.61
C VAL A 137 14.09 14.64 -8.76
N ALA A 138 13.95 14.70 -7.44
CA ALA A 138 15.08 14.74 -6.51
C ALA A 138 16.03 13.54 -6.70
N ARG A 139 15.47 12.34 -6.92
CA ARG A 139 16.29 11.16 -7.23
C ARG A 139 17.05 11.30 -8.55
N ARG A 140 16.44 11.85 -9.60
CA ARG A 140 17.14 12.10 -10.87
C ARG A 140 18.28 13.08 -10.70
N GLU A 141 18.04 14.19 -10.03
CA GLU A 141 19.05 15.20 -9.73
C GLU A 141 20.23 14.59 -8.97
N LEU A 142 19.94 13.71 -8.00
CA LEU A 142 20.97 12.99 -7.27
C LEU A 142 21.77 12.05 -8.18
N VAL A 143 21.12 11.29 -9.06
CA VAL A 143 21.79 10.40 -10.02
C VAL A 143 22.62 11.21 -11.01
N ASP A 144 22.11 12.34 -11.50
CA ASP A 144 22.85 13.23 -12.41
C ASP A 144 24.07 13.84 -11.74
N LEU A 145 23.99 14.15 -10.45
CA LEU A 145 25.10 14.66 -9.65
C LEU A 145 26.17 13.60 -9.37
N LEU A 146 25.77 12.39 -9.00
CA LEU A 146 26.68 11.31 -8.59
C LEU A 146 27.19 10.48 -9.78
N GLY A 147 26.48 10.54 -10.92
CA GLY A 147 26.68 9.66 -12.06
C GLY A 147 26.02 8.28 -11.87
N GLU A 148 25.95 7.55 -12.98
CA GLU A 148 25.47 6.16 -12.90
C GLU A 148 26.58 5.22 -12.46
N ALA A 149 26.29 4.37 -11.47
CA ALA A 149 27.21 3.32 -11.05
C ALA A 149 27.49 2.33 -12.18
N GLN A 150 28.76 1.92 -12.33
CA GLN A 150 29.15 0.94 -13.34
C GLN A 150 28.54 -0.43 -13.06
N ARG A 151 28.12 -1.12 -14.09
CA ARG A 151 27.58 -2.48 -13.97
C ARG A 151 28.70 -3.53 -14.13
N PRO A 152 28.62 -4.67 -13.42
CA PRO A 152 27.55 -5.11 -12.51
C PRO A 152 27.56 -4.38 -11.18
N TRP A 153 26.39 -4.14 -10.59
CA TRP A 153 26.29 -3.53 -9.27
C TRP A 153 26.70 -4.51 -8.18
N ILE A 154 27.50 -4.03 -7.25
CA ILE A 154 27.88 -4.78 -6.04
C ILE A 154 26.93 -4.36 -4.92
N GLY A 155 26.18 -5.32 -4.38
CA GLY A 155 25.18 -5.05 -3.36
C GLY A 155 25.37 -5.88 -2.10
N THR A 156 24.94 -5.33 -0.98
CA THR A 156 24.88 -6.03 0.30
C THR A 156 23.61 -5.68 1.07
N THR A 157 23.32 -6.40 2.14
CA THR A 157 22.17 -6.16 3.02
C THR A 157 22.68 -5.64 4.35
N LEU A 158 22.05 -4.54 4.80
CA LEU A 158 22.19 -3.97 6.13
C LEU A 158 21.04 -4.46 7.01
N ALA A 159 21.34 -4.92 8.19
CA ALA A 159 20.37 -5.48 9.12
C ALA A 159 20.64 -5.06 10.58
N GLU A 160 21.13 -3.85 10.77
CA GLU A 160 21.43 -3.33 12.09
C GLU A 160 20.16 -2.92 12.85
N PRO A 161 20.08 -3.18 14.16
CA PRO A 161 18.90 -2.89 14.96
C PRO A 161 18.69 -1.39 15.22
N GLU A 162 19.78 -0.61 15.20
CA GLU A 162 19.76 0.81 15.50
C GLU A 162 19.91 1.64 14.21
N VAL A 163 19.16 2.74 14.11
CA VAL A 163 19.16 3.59 12.92
C VAL A 163 20.51 4.26 12.70
N ASP A 164 21.13 4.75 13.77
CA ASP A 164 22.41 5.44 13.68
C ASP A 164 23.53 4.49 13.25
N GLU A 165 23.56 3.27 13.79
CA GLU A 165 24.49 2.22 13.38
C GLU A 165 24.28 1.81 11.92
N THR A 166 23.03 1.73 11.47
CA THR A 166 22.69 1.46 10.07
C THR A 166 23.21 2.55 9.13
N LEU A 167 23.12 3.82 9.53
CA LEU A 167 23.61 4.95 8.74
C LEU A 167 25.14 4.95 8.65
N ASP A 168 25.83 4.70 9.76
CA ASP A 168 27.29 4.64 9.79
C ASP A 168 27.82 3.47 8.95
N GLU A 169 27.20 2.31 9.06
CA GLU A 169 27.55 1.15 8.23
C GLU A 169 27.25 1.39 6.75
N ALA A 170 26.11 2.02 6.42
CA ALA A 170 25.76 2.40 5.06
C ALA A 170 26.82 3.32 4.45
N ALA A 171 27.29 4.32 5.21
CA ALA A 171 28.33 5.25 4.78
C ALA A 171 29.68 4.53 4.57
N ALA A 172 30.02 3.60 5.45
CA ALA A 172 31.25 2.79 5.34
C ALA A 172 31.20 1.88 4.10
N LEU A 173 30.07 1.21 3.85
CA LEU A 173 29.89 0.33 2.69
C LEU A 173 29.87 1.11 1.37
N ALA A 174 29.21 2.27 1.33
CA ALA A 174 29.23 3.15 0.17
C ALA A 174 30.68 3.60 -0.14
N SER A 175 31.46 3.94 0.91
CA SER A 175 32.87 4.30 0.78
C SER A 175 33.76 3.12 0.34
N ALA A 176 33.35 1.89 0.66
CA ALA A 176 34.01 0.67 0.21
C ALA A 176 33.67 0.26 -1.23
N GLY A 177 32.77 1.00 -1.90
CA GLY A 177 32.39 0.79 -3.31
C GLY A 177 31.19 -0.10 -3.53
N TYR A 178 30.32 -0.26 -2.54
CA TYR A 178 29.03 -0.93 -2.75
C TYR A 178 28.03 0.02 -3.44
N ASP A 179 27.45 -0.45 -4.53
CA ASP A 179 26.51 0.32 -5.38
C ASP A 179 25.06 0.19 -4.93
N LEU A 180 24.73 -0.88 -4.22
CA LEU A 180 23.37 -1.20 -3.77
C LEU A 180 23.38 -1.64 -2.31
N LEU A 181 22.68 -0.88 -1.48
CA LEU A 181 22.46 -1.20 -0.08
C LEU A 181 20.99 -1.55 0.15
N ARG A 182 20.72 -2.80 0.52
CA ARG A 182 19.38 -3.24 0.93
C ARG A 182 19.28 -3.09 2.45
N VAL A 183 18.47 -2.17 2.90
CA VAL A 183 18.18 -2.02 4.33
C VAL A 183 17.06 -2.97 4.72
N GLU A 184 17.38 -3.93 5.56
CA GLU A 184 16.38 -4.73 6.28
C GLU A 184 16.22 -4.08 7.66
N VAL A 185 15.10 -3.39 7.86
CA VAL A 185 14.74 -2.96 9.22
C VAL A 185 14.30 -4.22 9.96
N PRO A 186 15.09 -4.78 10.88
CA PRO A 186 14.58 -5.79 11.79
C PRO A 186 13.51 -5.06 12.61
N ILE A 187 12.24 -5.32 12.35
CA ILE A 187 11.16 -4.97 13.29
C ILE A 187 11.52 -5.74 14.55
N GLY A 188 12.20 -5.06 15.45
CA GLY A 188 13.14 -5.65 16.35
C GLY A 188 12.50 -6.73 17.20
N ARG A 189 13.32 -7.66 17.60
CA ARG A 189 13.05 -8.61 18.68
C ARG A 189 12.38 -7.88 19.87
N GLU A 190 12.79 -6.65 20.14
CA GLU A 190 12.22 -5.79 21.17
C GLU A 190 10.75 -5.38 20.92
N LEU A 191 10.35 -5.13 19.66
CA LEU A 191 8.95 -4.87 19.32
C LEU A 191 8.13 -6.17 19.40
N ALA A 192 8.68 -7.28 18.94
CA ALA A 192 8.05 -8.59 19.07
C ALA A 192 7.88 -8.98 20.54
N ASP A 193 8.90 -8.77 21.37
CA ASP A 193 8.87 -9.01 22.82
C ASP A 193 7.86 -8.09 23.52
N ARG A 194 7.75 -6.83 23.12
CA ARG A 194 6.73 -5.89 23.63
C ARG A 194 5.32 -6.29 23.22
N MET A 195 5.14 -6.75 21.98
CA MET A 195 3.85 -7.24 21.48
C MET A 195 3.43 -8.51 22.22
N GLU A 196 4.35 -9.45 22.43
CA GLU A 196 4.12 -10.68 23.18
C GLU A 196 3.79 -10.38 24.67
N SER A 197 4.52 -9.44 25.28
CA SER A 197 4.27 -8.97 26.64
C SER A 197 2.92 -8.25 26.79
N ALA A 198 2.43 -7.62 25.73
CA ALA A 198 1.11 -6.98 25.68
C ALA A 198 -0.02 -7.95 25.35
N GLY A 199 0.25 -9.25 25.22
CA GLY A 199 -0.74 -10.27 24.83
C GLY A 199 -1.23 -10.13 23.37
N VAL A 200 -0.49 -9.40 22.55
CA VAL A 200 -0.73 -9.25 21.12
C VAL A 200 0.04 -10.36 20.42
N ALA A 201 -0.64 -11.18 19.62
CA ALA A 201 0.03 -12.20 18.83
C ALA A 201 1.08 -11.54 17.92
N ALA A 202 2.35 -11.70 18.26
CA ALA A 202 3.42 -11.23 17.42
C ALA A 202 3.31 -11.92 16.05
N PRO A 203 3.40 -11.21 14.94
CA PRO A 203 3.52 -11.87 13.66
C PRO A 203 4.79 -12.71 13.73
N VAL A 204 4.64 -14.04 13.57
CA VAL A 204 5.77 -14.97 13.59
C VAL A 204 6.60 -14.69 12.35
N TRP A 205 7.47 -13.70 12.44
CA TRP A 205 8.51 -13.44 11.46
C TRP A 205 9.70 -14.30 11.83
N ARG A 206 9.85 -15.42 11.16
CA ARG A 206 11.04 -16.26 11.32
C ARG A 206 12.15 -15.67 10.45
N PRO A 207 13.36 -15.44 11.00
CA PRO A 207 14.51 -15.13 10.18
C PRO A 207 14.71 -16.27 9.18
N GLY A 208 14.45 -16.03 7.91
CA GLY A 208 14.48 -17.05 6.86
C GLY A 208 13.31 -16.97 5.87
N ASP A 209 12.20 -16.37 6.23
CA ASP A 209 11.10 -16.13 5.29
C ASP A 209 11.44 -14.95 4.37
N ARG A 210 12.27 -15.24 3.38
CA ARG A 210 12.57 -14.31 2.28
C ARG A 210 11.32 -14.13 1.42
N LYS A 211 10.46 -13.21 1.76
CA LYS A 211 9.58 -12.60 0.77
C LYS A 211 10.25 -11.34 0.26
N SER A 212 10.95 -11.48 -0.87
CA SER A 212 11.43 -10.35 -1.64
C SER A 212 10.24 -9.44 -1.97
N VAL A 213 10.26 -8.23 -1.42
CA VAL A 213 9.44 -7.13 -1.90
C VAL A 213 10.26 -6.45 -2.98
N VAL A 214 9.87 -6.70 -4.24
CA VAL A 214 10.32 -5.94 -5.39
C VAL A 214 9.48 -4.69 -5.49
#